data_02f65e88b0f61de4e648dfe21dd891f0
#
_entry.id   02f65e88b0f61de4e648dfe21dd891f0
#
_cell.length_a   1.000
_cell.length_b   1.000
_cell.length_c   1.000
_cell.angle_alpha   90.00
_cell.angle_beta   90.00
_cell.angle_gamma   90.00
#
_symmetry.space_group_name_H-M   'P 1'
#
loop_
_entity.id
_entity.type
_entity.pdbx_description
1 polymer ?
#
loop_
_entity_poly.entity_id
_entity_poly.type
_entity_poly.pdbx_seq_one_letter_code
_entity_poly.pdbx_strand_id
1 'polypeptide(L)'
;MKQAEREEVWARVDAQAESVFKDDASMKGFLNFMANCTPQSTRNLLILYEQNPEITHPRTFDKWKEAGRSIRSGEKGYTFFADQEYTKEDGSIGTGYTLTKAYDISQTRGPQPLPPQKHLPEEIIAAMVEQSPVPLAISDQLPQGVQAQYVPKQHTIFVRNGMDETATICAIAREQAHASFDTVGSGYYRQAYAAQAYCAAYVTAQKFGVDTSAFHFDKVCQSCAQLPPEKKAQLYWRRQTGDLFH
;
A
#
# COMPACT_ATOMS: atom_id res chain seq x y z
N MET A 1 -23.43 16.77 -6.34
CA MET A 1 -22.60 16.86 -5.11
C MET A 1 -22.06 18.28 -5.00
N LYS A 2 -22.21 18.92 -3.85
CA LYS A 2 -21.78 20.31 -3.67
C LYS A 2 -20.26 20.38 -3.58
N GLN A 3 -19.63 21.37 -4.18
CA GLN A 3 -18.17 21.56 -4.14
C GLN A 3 -17.64 21.58 -2.70
N ALA A 4 -18.37 22.22 -1.77
CA ALA A 4 -18.04 22.25 -0.36
C ALA A 4 -17.90 20.85 0.30
N GLU A 5 -18.73 19.88 -0.07
CA GLU A 5 -18.66 18.51 0.46
C GLU A 5 -17.37 17.81 0.00
N ARG A 6 -16.93 18.05 -1.23
CA ARG A 6 -15.64 17.51 -1.73
C ARG A 6 -14.47 18.14 -1.01
N GLU A 7 -14.47 19.44 -0.84
CA GLU A 7 -13.43 20.20 -0.13
C GLU A 7 -13.29 19.73 1.32
N GLU A 8 -14.42 19.49 2.02
CA GLU A 8 -14.42 18.95 3.37
C GLU A 8 -13.76 17.55 3.44
N VAL A 9 -14.12 16.65 2.52
CA VAL A 9 -13.54 15.30 2.51
C VAL A 9 -12.04 15.34 2.18
N TRP A 10 -11.60 16.22 1.28
CA TRP A 10 -10.17 16.39 1.01
C TRP A 10 -9.42 16.94 2.22
N ALA A 11 -9.98 17.92 2.93
CA ALA A 11 -9.38 18.42 4.16
C ALA A 11 -9.21 17.33 5.24
N ARG A 12 -10.16 16.37 5.32
CA ARG A 12 -10.05 15.20 6.21
C ARG A 12 -8.94 14.25 5.77
N VAL A 13 -8.79 13.99 4.47
CA VAL A 13 -7.69 13.18 3.92
C VAL A 13 -6.33 13.80 4.27
N ASP A 14 -6.21 15.11 4.09
CA ASP A 14 -4.97 15.85 4.40
C ASP A 14 -4.66 15.83 5.91
N ALA A 15 -5.66 16.07 6.76
CA ALA A 15 -5.51 15.99 8.21
C ALA A 15 -5.10 14.56 8.65
N GLN A 16 -5.67 13.53 8.03
CA GLN A 16 -5.30 12.15 8.32
C GLN A 16 -3.88 11.84 7.85
N ALA A 17 -3.45 12.35 6.69
CA ALA A 17 -2.07 12.22 6.24
C ALA A 17 -1.09 12.84 7.24
N GLU A 18 -1.38 14.03 7.78
CA GLU A 18 -0.58 14.65 8.84
C GLU A 18 -0.53 13.78 10.11
N SER A 19 -1.67 13.26 10.53
CA SER A 19 -1.77 12.41 11.74
C SER A 19 -0.92 11.13 11.63
N VAL A 20 -0.91 10.49 10.46
CA VAL A 20 -0.14 9.27 10.20
C VAL A 20 1.38 9.51 10.30
N PHE A 21 1.88 10.65 9.85
CA PHE A 21 3.31 10.97 9.89
C PHE A 21 3.77 11.61 11.21
N LYS A 22 2.93 11.63 12.23
CA LYS A 22 3.24 12.26 13.50
C LYS A 22 4.37 11.55 14.26
N ASP A 23 4.32 10.23 14.34
CA ASP A 23 5.27 9.40 15.08
C ASP A 23 5.28 7.94 14.57
N ASP A 24 6.22 7.14 15.08
CA ASP A 24 6.39 5.71 14.76
C ASP A 24 5.11 4.90 14.97
N ALA A 25 4.41 5.12 16.08
CA ALA A 25 3.21 4.36 16.44
C ALA A 25 2.04 4.68 15.48
N SER A 26 1.83 5.96 15.16
CA SER A 26 0.82 6.40 14.21
C SER A 26 1.08 5.84 12.80
N MET A 27 2.34 5.87 12.38
CA MET A 27 2.76 5.30 11.09
C MET A 27 2.52 3.78 11.05
N LYS A 28 2.95 3.04 12.06
CA LYS A 28 2.72 1.58 12.15
C LYS A 28 1.23 1.25 12.18
N GLY A 29 0.42 2.02 12.90
CA GLY A 29 -1.04 1.84 12.92
C GLY A 29 -1.66 1.89 11.53
N PHE A 30 -1.30 2.91 10.75
CA PHE A 30 -1.79 3.05 9.37
C PHE A 30 -1.24 1.97 8.43
N LEU A 31 0.05 1.64 8.52
CA LEU A 31 0.66 0.59 7.68
C LEU A 31 0.09 -0.80 8.00
N ASN A 32 -0.23 -1.09 9.27
CA ASN A 32 -0.96 -2.30 9.66
C ASN A 32 -2.37 -2.35 9.07
N PHE A 33 -3.08 -1.22 9.10
CA PHE A 33 -4.36 -1.11 8.41
C PHE A 33 -4.21 -1.39 6.91
N MET A 34 -3.20 -0.81 6.24
CA MET A 34 -2.93 -1.07 4.83
C MET A 34 -2.65 -2.54 4.54
N ALA A 35 -1.90 -3.23 5.39
CA ALA A 35 -1.57 -4.65 5.24
C ALA A 35 -2.82 -5.54 5.32
N ASN A 36 -3.79 -5.17 6.16
CA ASN A 36 -5.01 -5.93 6.42
C ASN A 36 -6.18 -5.52 5.52
N CYS A 37 -6.12 -4.35 4.91
CA CYS A 37 -7.17 -3.85 4.00
C CYS A 37 -6.92 -4.36 2.57
N THR A 38 -7.98 -4.74 1.87
CA THR A 38 -7.87 -5.02 0.42
C THR A 38 -7.35 -3.78 -0.32
N PRO A 39 -6.58 -3.96 -1.41
CA PRO A 39 -5.96 -2.86 -2.14
C PRO A 39 -6.93 -1.73 -2.50
N GLN A 40 -6.57 -0.51 -2.11
CA GLN A 40 -7.31 0.73 -2.37
C GLN A 40 -6.33 1.85 -2.74
N SER A 41 -6.83 2.93 -3.35
CA SER A 41 -6.03 4.14 -3.51
C SER A 41 -5.66 4.72 -2.14
N THR A 42 -4.48 5.36 -2.03
CA THR A 42 -4.02 5.96 -0.76
C THR A 42 -5.03 6.90 -0.12
N ARG A 43 -5.72 7.73 -0.92
CA ARG A 43 -6.78 8.62 -0.41
C ARG A 43 -7.93 7.82 0.20
N ASN A 44 -8.30 6.68 -0.39
CA ASN A 44 -9.32 5.82 0.17
C ASN A 44 -8.82 5.15 1.45
N LEU A 45 -7.58 4.69 1.50
CA LEU A 45 -6.98 4.13 2.73
C LEU A 45 -6.97 5.16 3.85
N LEU A 46 -6.57 6.41 3.58
CA LEU A 46 -6.55 7.48 4.58
C LEU A 46 -7.96 7.80 5.11
N ILE A 47 -8.93 8.02 4.21
CA ILE A 47 -10.30 8.37 4.63
C ILE A 47 -11.04 7.19 5.27
N LEU A 48 -10.73 5.95 4.90
CA LEU A 48 -11.30 4.76 5.54
C LEU A 48 -10.69 4.54 6.92
N TYR A 49 -9.37 4.69 7.06
CA TYR A 49 -8.66 4.56 8.33
C TYR A 49 -9.13 5.58 9.37
N GLU A 50 -9.37 6.82 8.94
CA GLU A 50 -9.95 7.88 9.79
C GLU A 50 -11.36 7.51 10.27
N GLN A 51 -12.18 6.88 9.44
CA GLN A 51 -13.54 6.51 9.77
C GLN A 51 -13.63 5.25 10.64
N ASN A 52 -12.82 4.25 10.33
CA ASN A 52 -12.75 3.00 11.09
C ASN A 52 -11.49 2.20 10.74
N PRO A 53 -10.52 2.06 11.65
CA PRO A 53 -9.28 1.31 11.43
C PRO A 53 -9.47 -0.22 11.33
N GLU A 54 -10.66 -0.74 11.62
CA GLU A 54 -10.98 -2.19 11.54
C GLU A 54 -11.52 -2.62 10.16
N ILE A 55 -11.63 -1.71 9.19
CA ILE A 55 -12.08 -2.02 7.83
C ILE A 55 -11.05 -2.92 7.15
N THR A 56 -11.51 -4.00 6.53
CA THR A 56 -10.65 -4.95 5.82
C THR A 56 -10.97 -5.07 4.33
N HIS A 57 -12.26 -5.11 3.96
CA HIS A 57 -12.71 -5.35 2.59
C HIS A 57 -13.77 -4.32 2.19
N PRO A 58 -13.39 -3.04 2.00
CA PRO A 58 -14.35 -2.02 1.60
C PRO A 58 -14.72 -2.17 0.11
N ARG A 59 -16.02 -2.22 -0.17
CA ARG A 59 -16.56 -2.20 -1.54
C ARG A 59 -17.83 -1.35 -1.59
N THR A 60 -18.13 -0.79 -2.75
CA THR A 60 -19.41 -0.12 -3.00
C THR A 60 -20.57 -1.12 -2.97
N PHE A 61 -21.80 -0.61 -2.85
CA PHE A 61 -23.01 -1.43 -2.86
C PHE A 61 -23.07 -2.36 -4.07
N ASP A 62 -22.82 -1.80 -5.27
CA ASP A 62 -22.86 -2.56 -6.52
C ASP A 62 -21.82 -3.67 -6.57
N LYS A 63 -20.59 -3.40 -6.10
CA LYS A 63 -19.52 -4.40 -6.02
C LYS A 63 -19.82 -5.53 -5.03
N TRP A 64 -20.54 -5.25 -3.94
CA TRP A 64 -21.02 -6.29 -3.04
C TRP A 64 -22.12 -7.13 -3.67
N LYS A 65 -23.03 -6.49 -4.39
CA LYS A 65 -24.10 -7.19 -5.14
C LYS A 65 -23.50 -8.10 -6.23
N GLU A 66 -22.53 -7.63 -6.99
CA GLU A 66 -21.79 -8.44 -7.97
C GLU A 66 -21.10 -9.66 -7.31
N ALA A 67 -20.58 -9.50 -6.09
CA ALA A 67 -19.98 -10.58 -5.30
C ALA A 67 -21.02 -11.51 -4.61
N GLY A 68 -22.28 -11.37 -4.92
CA GLY A 68 -23.37 -12.19 -4.32
C GLY A 68 -23.63 -11.89 -2.85
N ARG A 69 -23.24 -10.70 -2.35
CA ARG A 69 -23.44 -10.29 -0.96
C ARG A 69 -24.42 -9.12 -0.89
N SER A 70 -25.12 -9.02 0.24
CA SER A 70 -26.04 -7.91 0.51
C SER A 70 -25.63 -7.15 1.77
N ILE A 71 -25.83 -5.83 1.75
CA ILE A 71 -25.61 -4.98 2.93
C ILE A 71 -26.70 -5.29 3.95
N ARG A 72 -26.33 -5.39 5.23
CA ARG A 72 -27.30 -5.58 6.31
C ARG A 72 -28.15 -4.32 6.49
N SER A 73 -29.42 -4.49 6.83
CA SER A 73 -30.31 -3.36 7.10
C SER A 73 -29.78 -2.50 8.26
N GLY A 74 -29.83 -1.18 8.10
CA GLY A 74 -29.39 -0.21 9.10
C GLY A 74 -27.90 0.12 9.08
N GLU A 75 -27.09 -0.56 8.29
CA GLU A 75 -25.66 -0.24 8.17
C GLU A 75 -25.42 1.12 7.52
N LYS A 76 -24.46 1.88 8.06
CA LYS A 76 -24.02 3.16 7.52
C LYS A 76 -22.74 2.96 6.71
N GLY A 77 -22.77 3.35 5.44
CA GLY A 77 -21.59 3.27 4.58
C GLY A 77 -20.55 4.33 4.91
N TYR A 78 -19.28 3.98 4.74
CA TYR A 78 -18.12 4.86 4.86
C TYR A 78 -17.98 5.75 3.63
N THR A 79 -17.50 6.98 3.80
CA THR A 79 -17.18 7.87 2.69
C THR A 79 -16.03 7.28 1.88
N PHE A 80 -16.20 7.26 0.56
CA PHE A 80 -15.30 6.57 -0.36
C PHE A 80 -15.21 7.30 -1.70
N PHE A 81 -14.02 7.36 -2.30
CA PHE A 81 -13.81 7.90 -3.64
C PHE A 81 -13.93 6.76 -4.66
N ALA A 82 -14.96 6.78 -5.48
CA ALA A 82 -15.10 5.88 -6.61
C ALA A 82 -14.57 6.54 -7.89
N ASP A 83 -13.91 5.77 -8.73
CA ASP A 83 -13.51 6.22 -10.05
C ASP A 83 -14.76 6.51 -10.90
N GLN A 84 -14.70 7.60 -11.66
CA GLN A 84 -15.76 8.03 -12.56
C GLN A 84 -15.16 8.45 -13.88
N GLU A 85 -15.64 7.86 -14.97
CA GLU A 85 -15.38 8.36 -16.31
C GLU A 85 -16.31 9.52 -16.63
N TYR A 86 -15.81 10.52 -17.34
CA TYR A 86 -16.59 11.63 -17.86
C TYR A 86 -16.11 12.01 -19.25
N THR A 87 -17.02 12.48 -20.10
CA THR A 87 -16.69 12.99 -21.42
C THR A 87 -16.24 14.44 -21.31
N LYS A 88 -15.05 14.74 -21.82
CA LYS A 88 -14.52 16.10 -21.92
C LYS A 88 -15.18 16.86 -23.07
N GLU A 89 -14.97 18.18 -23.12
CA GLU A 89 -15.52 19.05 -24.18
C GLU A 89 -15.03 18.67 -25.57
N ASP A 90 -13.82 18.09 -25.70
CA ASP A 90 -13.24 17.61 -26.94
C ASP A 90 -13.71 16.19 -27.35
N GLY A 91 -14.68 15.62 -26.62
CA GLY A 91 -15.21 14.28 -26.83
C GLY A 91 -14.33 13.14 -26.31
N SER A 92 -13.15 13.40 -25.77
CA SER A 92 -12.29 12.39 -25.14
C SER A 92 -12.84 11.96 -23.78
N ILE A 93 -12.53 10.73 -23.36
CA ILE A 93 -12.90 10.23 -22.02
C ILE A 93 -11.83 10.67 -21.02
N GLY A 94 -12.26 11.37 -19.99
CA GLY A 94 -11.45 11.67 -18.81
C GLY A 94 -11.81 10.76 -17.65
N THR A 95 -10.88 10.53 -16.75
CA THR A 95 -11.12 9.86 -15.48
C THR A 95 -11.11 10.88 -14.34
N GLY A 96 -12.04 10.73 -13.43
CA GLY A 96 -12.17 11.57 -12.24
C GLY A 96 -12.67 10.74 -11.07
N TYR A 97 -13.17 11.41 -10.03
CA TYR A 97 -13.66 10.73 -8.85
C TYR A 97 -14.98 11.32 -8.40
N THR A 98 -15.87 10.45 -7.94
CA THR A 98 -17.07 10.85 -7.23
C THR A 98 -17.03 10.32 -5.80
N LEU A 99 -17.62 11.06 -4.86
CA LEU A 99 -17.83 10.56 -3.51
C LEU A 99 -19.05 9.63 -3.49
N THR A 100 -18.87 8.46 -2.91
CA THR A 100 -19.90 7.45 -2.71
C THR A 100 -19.78 6.83 -1.33
N LYS A 101 -20.54 5.77 -1.09
CA LYS A 101 -20.45 4.96 0.13
C LYS A 101 -19.86 3.61 -0.18
N ALA A 102 -18.86 3.21 0.59
CA ALA A 102 -18.38 1.85 0.67
C ALA A 102 -18.86 1.19 1.98
N TYR A 103 -18.95 -0.12 1.96
CA TYR A 103 -19.31 -0.94 3.11
C TYR A 103 -18.24 -2.00 3.29
N ASP A 104 -17.84 -2.24 4.54
CA ASP A 104 -16.91 -3.32 4.83
C ASP A 104 -17.63 -4.68 4.78
N ILE A 105 -16.88 -5.75 4.57
CA ILE A 105 -17.39 -7.12 4.57
C ILE A 105 -18.16 -7.45 5.85
N SER A 106 -17.72 -6.95 6.98
CA SER A 106 -18.36 -7.10 8.29
C SER A 106 -19.80 -6.55 8.33
N GLN A 107 -20.15 -5.62 7.43
CA GLN A 107 -21.47 -5.01 7.28
C GLN A 107 -22.36 -5.77 6.28
N THR A 108 -21.92 -6.91 5.77
CA THR A 108 -22.63 -7.64 4.72
C THR A 108 -23.06 -9.04 5.16
N ARG A 109 -23.99 -9.64 4.38
CA ARG A 109 -24.42 -11.05 4.46
C ARG A 109 -24.18 -11.71 3.13
N GLY A 110 -23.75 -12.97 3.13
CA GLY A 110 -23.50 -13.76 1.93
C GLY A 110 -22.37 -14.78 2.14
N PRO A 111 -21.87 -15.40 1.05
CA PRO A 111 -20.76 -16.34 1.13
C PRO A 111 -19.56 -15.73 1.86
N GLN A 112 -18.95 -16.49 2.77
CA GLN A 112 -17.73 -16.05 3.44
C GLN A 112 -16.55 -16.16 2.47
N PRO A 113 -15.61 -15.19 2.46
CA PRO A 113 -14.36 -15.35 1.75
C PRO A 113 -13.57 -16.51 2.38
N LEU A 114 -12.73 -17.14 1.59
CA LEU A 114 -11.78 -18.11 2.13
C LEU A 114 -10.89 -17.41 3.18
N PRO A 115 -10.59 -18.08 4.29
CA PRO A 115 -9.64 -17.53 5.25
C PRO A 115 -8.29 -17.32 4.58
N PRO A 116 -7.53 -16.29 4.98
CA PRO A 116 -6.19 -16.09 4.44
C PRO A 116 -5.34 -17.33 4.72
N GLN A 117 -4.67 -17.83 3.69
CA GLN A 117 -3.73 -18.92 3.84
C GLN A 117 -2.48 -18.44 4.57
N LYS A 118 -1.99 -19.26 5.50
CA LYS A 118 -0.67 -19.06 6.07
C LYS A 118 0.35 -19.70 5.14
N HIS A 119 1.32 -18.93 4.72
CA HIS A 119 2.41 -19.38 3.88
C HIS A 119 3.67 -19.58 4.74
N LEU A 120 4.45 -20.59 4.40
CA LEU A 120 5.76 -20.76 5.00
C LEU A 120 6.73 -19.72 4.44
N PRO A 121 7.74 -19.28 5.21
CA PRO A 121 8.69 -18.26 4.75
C PRO A 121 9.37 -18.61 3.42
N GLU A 122 9.72 -19.88 3.20
CA GLU A 122 10.30 -20.35 1.94
C GLU A 122 9.31 -20.23 0.77
N GLU A 123 8.02 -20.45 0.98
CA GLU A 123 6.99 -20.27 -0.05
C GLU A 123 6.85 -18.79 -0.42
N ILE A 124 6.92 -17.89 0.59
CA ILE A 124 6.89 -16.45 0.38
C ILE A 124 8.10 -16.02 -0.44
N ILE A 125 9.31 -16.45 -0.06
CA ILE A 125 10.55 -16.14 -0.78
C ILE A 125 10.47 -16.64 -2.22
N ALA A 126 10.02 -17.89 -2.44
CA ALA A 126 9.88 -18.47 -3.77
C ALA A 126 8.94 -17.64 -4.65
N ALA A 127 7.77 -17.27 -4.13
CA ALA A 127 6.81 -16.42 -4.83
C ALA A 127 7.37 -15.01 -5.12
N MET A 128 8.12 -14.42 -4.18
CA MET A 128 8.78 -13.13 -4.39
C MET A 128 9.84 -13.20 -5.49
N VAL A 129 10.55 -14.30 -5.60
CA VAL A 129 11.54 -14.51 -6.68
C VAL A 129 10.83 -14.67 -8.02
N GLU A 130 9.81 -15.53 -8.09
CA GLU A 130 9.06 -15.81 -9.31
C GLU A 130 8.34 -14.58 -9.87
N GLN A 131 7.74 -13.77 -9.00
CA GLN A 131 6.94 -12.61 -9.40
C GLN A 131 7.74 -11.29 -9.38
N SER A 132 9.05 -11.38 -9.23
CA SER A 132 9.88 -10.17 -9.18
C SER A 132 9.85 -9.40 -10.50
N PRO A 133 9.73 -8.06 -10.47
CA PRO A 133 9.77 -7.24 -11.67
C PRO A 133 11.14 -7.26 -12.38
N VAL A 134 12.18 -7.72 -11.69
CA VAL A 134 13.55 -7.82 -12.20
C VAL A 134 14.22 -9.08 -11.66
N PRO A 135 15.28 -9.62 -12.32
CA PRO A 135 16.02 -10.76 -11.82
C PRO A 135 16.60 -10.56 -10.41
N LEU A 136 16.63 -11.63 -9.63
CA LEU A 136 17.36 -11.69 -8.36
C LEU A 136 18.62 -12.55 -8.51
N ALA A 137 19.71 -12.13 -7.87
CA ALA A 137 20.97 -12.85 -7.84
C ALA A 137 21.56 -12.85 -6.42
N ILE A 138 22.11 -13.98 -6.00
CA ILE A 138 22.87 -14.04 -4.74
C ILE A 138 24.23 -13.36 -4.94
N SER A 139 24.67 -12.57 -3.96
CA SER A 139 25.97 -11.90 -4.00
C SER A 139 26.58 -11.79 -2.62
N ASP A 140 27.82 -12.23 -2.50
CA ASP A 140 28.68 -12.02 -1.33
C ASP A 140 29.47 -10.71 -1.39
N GLN A 141 29.36 -9.95 -2.52
CA GLN A 141 30.10 -8.73 -2.75
C GLN A 141 29.34 -7.46 -2.32
N LEU A 142 28.16 -7.61 -1.71
CA LEU A 142 27.42 -6.45 -1.20
C LEU A 142 28.21 -5.74 -0.09
N PRO A 143 28.15 -4.39 0.00
CA PRO A 143 28.80 -3.65 1.08
C PRO A 143 28.40 -4.16 2.46
N GLN A 144 29.27 -4.02 3.45
CA GLN A 144 28.97 -4.43 4.83
C GLN A 144 27.68 -3.78 5.32
N GLY A 145 26.79 -4.56 5.94
CA GLY A 145 25.48 -4.10 6.43
C GLY A 145 24.38 -3.98 5.37
N VAL A 146 24.70 -4.13 4.07
CA VAL A 146 23.69 -4.15 3.01
C VAL A 146 23.17 -5.57 2.83
N GLN A 147 21.88 -5.79 3.07
CA GLN A 147 21.22 -7.09 2.97
C GLN A 147 20.81 -7.43 1.54
N ALA A 148 20.28 -6.46 0.81
CA ALA A 148 19.99 -6.55 -0.61
C ALA A 148 20.11 -5.17 -1.26
N GLN A 149 20.30 -5.15 -2.59
CA GLN A 149 20.41 -3.90 -3.35
C GLN A 149 19.91 -4.08 -4.77
N TYR A 150 18.93 -3.28 -5.16
CA TYR A 150 18.57 -3.08 -6.56
C TYR A 150 19.63 -2.19 -7.24
N VAL A 151 20.15 -2.67 -8.36
CA VAL A 151 21.15 -1.95 -9.18
C VAL A 151 20.51 -1.57 -10.52
N PRO A 152 20.13 -0.28 -10.72
CA PRO A 152 19.41 0.17 -11.92
C PRO A 152 20.12 -0.17 -13.22
N LYS A 153 21.43 0.04 -13.30
CA LYS A 153 22.24 -0.23 -14.51
C LYS A 153 22.21 -1.69 -14.96
N GLN A 154 21.98 -2.62 -14.04
CA GLN A 154 21.94 -4.07 -14.31
C GLN A 154 20.52 -4.60 -14.31
N HIS A 155 19.53 -3.78 -13.97
CA HIS A 155 18.14 -4.19 -13.77
C HIS A 155 18.02 -5.47 -12.91
N THR A 156 18.81 -5.54 -11.83
CA THR A 156 18.93 -6.77 -11.01
C THR A 156 18.93 -6.41 -9.53
N ILE A 157 18.28 -7.22 -8.72
CA ILE A 157 18.36 -7.18 -7.27
C ILE A 157 19.41 -8.18 -6.82
N PHE A 158 20.46 -7.70 -6.14
CA PHE A 158 21.44 -8.55 -5.48
C PHE A 158 21.05 -8.77 -4.04
N VAL A 159 21.06 -10.03 -3.59
CA VAL A 159 20.64 -10.46 -2.25
C VAL A 159 21.85 -11.11 -1.56
N ARG A 160 22.13 -10.73 -0.32
CA ARG A 160 23.21 -11.30 0.47
C ARG A 160 22.90 -12.76 0.81
N ASN A 161 23.93 -13.61 0.68
CA ASN A 161 23.84 -15.01 1.07
C ASN A 161 23.79 -15.18 2.60
N GLY A 162 23.12 -16.25 3.09
CA GLY A 162 23.15 -16.67 4.49
C GLY A 162 22.37 -15.81 5.47
N MET A 163 21.44 -14.97 5.01
CA MET A 163 20.49 -14.30 5.88
C MET A 163 19.40 -15.26 6.36
N ASP A 164 18.80 -14.97 7.52
CA ASP A 164 17.57 -15.64 7.93
C ASP A 164 16.39 -15.27 7.00
N GLU A 165 15.32 -16.03 7.09
CA GLU A 165 14.15 -15.88 6.21
C GLU A 165 13.44 -14.51 6.37
N THR A 166 13.28 -14.05 7.62
CA THR A 166 12.68 -12.75 7.92
C THR A 166 13.47 -11.62 7.29
N ALA A 167 14.78 -11.59 7.50
CA ALA A 167 15.67 -10.59 6.90
C ALA A 167 15.64 -10.67 5.37
N THR A 168 15.59 -11.88 4.81
CA THR A 168 15.53 -12.11 3.36
C THR A 168 14.24 -11.54 2.76
N ILE A 169 13.07 -11.86 3.34
CA ILE A 169 11.77 -11.36 2.89
C ILE A 169 11.73 -9.84 2.94
N CYS A 170 12.12 -9.24 4.07
CA CYS A 170 12.10 -7.79 4.24
C CYS A 170 13.07 -7.06 3.28
N ALA A 171 14.25 -7.64 3.06
CA ALA A 171 15.24 -7.08 2.14
C ALA A 171 14.77 -7.17 0.68
N ILE A 172 14.27 -8.31 0.24
CA ILE A 172 13.73 -8.49 -1.12
C ILE A 172 12.54 -7.55 -1.34
N ALA A 173 11.58 -7.49 -0.44
CA ALA A 173 10.41 -6.61 -0.55
C ALA A 173 10.81 -5.14 -0.75
N ARG A 174 11.79 -4.65 0.02
CA ARG A 174 12.31 -3.29 -0.11
C ARG A 174 12.94 -3.04 -1.48
N GLU A 175 13.74 -3.97 -1.97
CA GLU A 175 14.45 -3.80 -3.24
C GLU A 175 13.51 -3.99 -4.45
N GLN A 176 12.50 -4.84 -4.37
CA GLN A 176 11.42 -4.95 -5.37
C GLN A 176 10.61 -3.64 -5.45
N ALA A 177 10.35 -2.99 -4.33
CA ALA A 177 9.74 -1.66 -4.33
C ALA A 177 10.65 -0.64 -5.04
N HIS A 178 11.95 -0.64 -4.77
CA HIS A 178 12.90 0.20 -5.51
C HIS A 178 12.89 -0.09 -7.01
N ALA A 179 12.92 -1.36 -7.42
CA ALA A 179 12.84 -1.75 -8.82
C ALA A 179 11.54 -1.29 -9.50
N SER A 180 10.41 -1.35 -8.79
CA SER A 180 9.11 -0.91 -9.32
C SER A 180 9.00 0.62 -9.53
N PHE A 181 9.82 1.41 -8.82
CA PHE A 181 9.89 2.86 -9.02
C PHE A 181 10.80 3.26 -10.18
N ASP A 182 11.71 2.39 -10.61
CA ASP A 182 12.62 2.63 -11.73
C ASP A 182 11.95 2.28 -13.06
N THR A 183 11.07 3.16 -13.50
CA THR A 183 10.39 3.05 -14.80
C THR A 183 10.99 4.03 -15.80
N VAL A 184 10.84 3.73 -17.09
CA VAL A 184 11.33 4.59 -18.17
C VAL A 184 10.85 6.04 -17.99
N GLY A 185 11.79 6.97 -17.94
CA GLY A 185 11.49 8.40 -17.76
C GLY A 185 11.15 8.82 -16.33
N SER A 186 11.23 7.92 -15.34
CA SER A 186 10.91 8.25 -13.94
C SER A 186 11.94 9.17 -13.26
N GLY A 187 13.16 9.25 -13.81
CA GLY A 187 14.28 9.93 -13.13
C GLY A 187 14.60 9.29 -11.78
N TYR A 188 14.45 7.96 -11.68
CA TYR A 188 14.67 7.24 -10.44
C TYR A 188 16.04 7.50 -9.83
N TYR A 189 16.05 7.85 -8.54
CA TYR A 189 17.23 7.74 -7.70
C TYR A 189 16.82 7.27 -6.29
N ARG A 190 17.64 6.41 -5.71
CA ARG A 190 17.29 5.60 -4.53
C ARG A 190 16.78 6.42 -3.34
N GLN A 191 17.42 7.55 -3.04
CA GLN A 191 17.09 8.36 -1.87
C GLN A 191 15.68 8.96 -1.93
N ALA A 192 15.20 9.30 -3.14
CA ALA A 192 13.85 9.86 -3.32
C ALA A 192 12.75 8.88 -2.97
N TYR A 193 13.02 7.58 -3.06
CA TYR A 193 12.04 6.51 -2.86
C TYR A 193 12.32 5.64 -1.63
N ALA A 194 13.33 6.02 -0.83
CA ALA A 194 13.76 5.19 0.31
C ALA A 194 12.65 5.01 1.37
N ALA A 195 11.88 6.07 1.66
CA ALA A 195 10.76 6.00 2.60
C ALA A 195 9.64 5.10 2.09
N GLN A 196 9.26 5.25 0.80
CA GLN A 196 8.22 4.41 0.18
C GLN A 196 8.62 2.94 0.16
N ALA A 197 9.87 2.64 -0.24
CA ALA A 197 10.37 1.28 -0.28
C ALA A 197 10.42 0.64 1.11
N TYR A 198 10.75 1.43 2.14
CA TYR A 198 10.75 0.98 3.53
C TYR A 198 9.33 0.67 4.04
N CYS A 199 8.36 1.56 3.75
CA CYS A 199 6.96 1.32 4.07
C CYS A 199 6.40 0.09 3.32
N ALA A 200 6.74 -0.07 2.03
CA ALA A 200 6.31 -1.22 1.23
C ALA A 200 6.82 -2.55 1.82
N ALA A 201 8.09 -2.59 2.25
CA ALA A 201 8.66 -3.76 2.90
C ALA A 201 7.92 -4.11 4.20
N TYR A 202 7.60 -3.11 5.02
CA TYR A 202 6.82 -3.30 6.24
C TYR A 202 5.43 -3.86 5.96
N VAL A 203 4.69 -3.24 5.02
CA VAL A 203 3.33 -3.69 4.65
C VAL A 203 3.35 -5.11 4.11
N THR A 204 4.33 -5.45 3.28
CA THR A 204 4.52 -6.81 2.76
C THR A 204 4.78 -7.80 3.89
N ALA A 205 5.72 -7.50 4.80
CA ALA A 205 6.03 -8.35 5.94
C ALA A 205 4.80 -8.57 6.85
N GLN A 206 4.07 -7.50 7.18
CA GLN A 206 2.84 -7.58 7.98
C GLN A 206 1.75 -8.42 7.30
N LYS A 207 1.56 -8.25 6.00
CA LYS A 207 0.55 -9.00 5.23
C LYS A 207 0.77 -10.51 5.29
N PHE A 208 2.03 -10.94 5.34
CA PHE A 208 2.40 -12.35 5.41
C PHE A 208 2.72 -12.84 6.84
N GLY A 209 2.51 -12.01 7.85
CA GLY A 209 2.78 -12.37 9.24
C GLY A 209 4.26 -12.56 9.58
N VAL A 210 5.15 -11.92 8.81
CA VAL A 210 6.59 -11.91 9.07
C VAL A 210 6.90 -10.89 10.18
N ASP A 211 7.87 -11.18 11.04
CA ASP A 211 8.24 -10.28 12.14
C ASP A 211 8.71 -8.92 11.62
N THR A 212 8.09 -7.88 12.13
CA THR A 212 8.35 -6.47 11.79
C THR A 212 8.91 -5.65 12.94
N SER A 213 9.32 -6.30 14.03
CA SER A 213 9.83 -5.63 15.25
C SER A 213 11.05 -4.74 14.96
N ALA A 214 11.86 -5.08 13.96
CA ALA A 214 13.04 -4.30 13.54
C ALA A 214 12.71 -3.01 12.76
N PHE A 215 11.45 -2.78 12.38
CA PHE A 215 11.08 -1.56 11.67
C PHE A 215 10.83 -0.40 12.63
N HIS A 216 11.44 0.76 12.33
CA HIS A 216 11.29 2.02 13.06
C HIS A 216 11.08 3.17 12.08
N PHE A 217 10.02 3.95 12.28
CA PHE A 217 9.58 4.99 11.33
C PHE A 217 9.94 6.42 11.79
N ASP A 218 10.58 6.62 12.94
CA ASP A 218 10.93 7.97 13.42
C ASP A 218 11.71 8.79 12.38
N LYS A 219 12.69 8.17 11.69
CA LYS A 219 13.45 8.82 10.63
C LYS A 219 12.60 9.17 9.41
N VAL A 220 11.63 8.32 9.07
CA VAL A 220 10.69 8.57 7.99
C VAL A 220 9.79 9.74 8.36
N CYS A 221 9.20 9.73 9.56
CA CYS A 221 8.37 10.82 10.08
C CYS A 221 9.14 12.15 10.09
N GLN A 222 10.38 12.16 10.61
CA GLN A 222 11.23 13.36 10.64
C GLN A 222 11.55 13.88 9.22
N SER A 223 11.91 13.00 8.30
CA SER A 223 12.22 13.40 6.92
C SER A 223 11.02 13.96 6.16
N CYS A 224 9.82 13.53 6.54
CA CYS A 224 8.57 13.96 5.92
C CYS A 224 7.87 15.10 6.68
N ALA A 225 8.39 15.51 7.85
CA ALA A 225 7.74 16.51 8.71
C ALA A 225 7.43 17.83 7.98
N GLN A 226 8.32 18.27 7.10
CA GLN A 226 8.19 19.53 6.34
C GLN A 226 7.44 19.37 5.00
N LEU A 227 7.03 18.16 4.64
CA LEU A 227 6.27 17.97 3.40
C LEU A 227 4.82 18.42 3.60
N PRO A 228 4.20 19.08 2.61
CA PRO A 228 2.78 19.39 2.67
C PRO A 228 1.93 18.11 2.63
N PRO A 229 0.69 18.14 3.20
CA PRO A 229 -0.17 16.95 3.35
C PRO A 229 -0.39 16.17 2.07
N GLU A 230 -0.61 16.86 0.95
CA GLU A 230 -0.80 16.22 -0.35
C GLU A 230 0.44 15.46 -0.82
N LYS A 231 1.64 15.90 -0.46
CA LYS A 231 2.88 15.17 -0.75
C LYS A 231 3.08 13.99 0.20
N LYS A 232 2.69 14.13 1.48
CA LYS A 232 2.68 13.01 2.43
C LYS A 232 1.74 11.91 1.94
N ALA A 233 0.53 12.24 1.51
CA ALA A 233 -0.40 11.29 0.91
C ALA A 233 0.18 10.61 -0.35
N GLN A 234 0.97 11.31 -1.17
CA GLN A 234 1.64 10.76 -2.35
C GLN A 234 2.78 9.79 -2.03
N LEU A 235 3.38 9.84 -0.84
CA LEU A 235 4.43 8.89 -0.45
C LEU A 235 3.96 7.44 -0.45
N TYR A 236 2.66 7.19 -0.29
CA TYR A 236 2.05 5.87 -0.40
C TYR A 236 1.54 5.57 -1.82
N TRP A 237 1.67 6.51 -2.75
CA TRP A 237 0.93 6.46 -4.02
C TRP A 237 1.81 6.08 -5.22
N ARG A 238 2.43 4.93 -5.22
CA ARG A 238 2.80 4.27 -6.49
C ARG A 238 2.74 2.77 -6.30
N ARG A 239 1.86 2.13 -7.09
CA ARG A 239 1.63 0.68 -7.22
C ARG A 239 1.85 -0.08 -5.91
N GLN A 240 0.76 -0.42 -5.28
CA GLN A 240 0.79 -1.43 -4.23
C GLN A 240 1.45 -2.68 -4.82
N THR A 241 2.54 -3.11 -4.21
CA THR A 241 3.12 -4.45 -4.39
C THR A 241 2.16 -5.55 -3.89
N GLY A 242 0.88 -5.21 -3.75
CA GLY A 242 -0.17 -6.08 -3.23
C GLY A 242 -0.69 -7.15 -4.18
N ASP A 243 -0.29 -7.11 -5.45
CA ASP A 243 -0.67 -8.13 -6.44
C ASP A 243 0.37 -9.28 -6.54
N LEU A 244 1.25 -9.42 -5.54
CA LEU A 244 2.23 -10.49 -5.51
C LEU A 244 1.62 -11.90 -5.35
N PHE A 245 0.31 -12.01 -5.07
CA PHE A 245 -0.38 -13.30 -4.94
C PHE A 245 -1.84 -13.19 -5.39
N HIS A 246 -2.05 -13.26 -6.70
CA HIS A 246 -3.34 -13.61 -7.32
C HIS A 246 -3.24 -15.01 -7.92
#